data_e84776a3c376634878a51fb80552fed6
#
_entry.id   e84776a3c376634878a51fb80552fed6
#
_cell.length_a   1.000
_cell.length_b   1.000
_cell.length_c   1.000
_cell.angle_alpha   90.00
_cell.angle_beta   90.00
_cell.angle_gamma   90.00
#
_symmetry.space_group_name_H-M   'P 1'
#
loop_
_entity.id
_entity.type
_entity.pdbx_description
1 polymer ?
#
loop_
_entity_poly.entity_id
_entity_poly.type
_entity_poly.pdbx_seq_one_letter_code
_entity_poly.pdbx_strand_id
1 'polypeptide(L)'
;LRRTAGPGPTLSMLWLWMQREGTLALKAPIDIRMAIGFNFEREAPKLEQLYRVDGYSAYYRQGNEFADARSVATVGFAEETLVRRVKVILHEDLHGDVNFALPWEIEEAIVTPLGSFAAIEYFRYTRDERNLATAIGALADERKLARELMALVGEAEKIFAAEQISGAKQKVLNLLPSFPSYQRQFERQTRNQNAATAVEAKLSHDLAYYRYFEQIAELADKAPSLGVLISDLKRLPSNATHAAVEKLIRDLAAQYGGAGK
;
A
#
# COMPACT_ATOMS: atom_id res chain seq x y z
N LEU A 1 21.08 -0.49 -8.97
CA LEU A 1 20.32 0.78 -9.21
C LEU A 1 21.18 1.74 -10.05
N ARG A 2 20.73 2.09 -11.25
CA ARG A 2 21.39 3.09 -12.09
C ARG A 2 20.78 4.45 -11.80
N ARG A 3 21.61 5.43 -11.43
CA ARG A 3 21.18 6.81 -11.26
C ARG A 3 20.91 7.41 -12.64
N THR A 4 19.70 7.93 -12.88
CA THR A 4 19.44 8.77 -14.04
C THR A 4 20.18 10.10 -13.83
N ALA A 5 21.20 10.37 -14.64
CA ALA A 5 21.96 11.59 -14.56
C ALA A 5 21.20 12.74 -15.24
N GLY A 6 21.06 13.84 -14.53
CA GLY A 6 20.69 15.14 -15.07
C GLY A 6 19.44 15.77 -14.47
N PRO A 7 19.38 17.12 -14.41
CA PRO A 7 18.18 17.86 -14.08
C PRO A 7 17.24 17.87 -15.29
N GLY A 8 16.64 16.75 -15.58
CA GLY A 8 15.56 16.65 -16.55
C GLY A 8 14.23 16.43 -15.82
N PRO A 9 13.08 16.70 -16.43
CA PRO A 9 11.84 16.25 -15.87
C PRO A 9 11.98 14.75 -15.63
N THR A 10 11.88 14.34 -14.38
CA THR A 10 11.79 12.95 -13.98
C THR A 10 10.76 12.30 -14.89
N LEU A 11 11.11 11.21 -15.55
CA LEU A 11 10.15 10.37 -16.25
C LEU A 11 9.10 10.00 -15.19
N SER A 12 7.99 10.73 -15.20
CA SER A 12 6.89 10.41 -14.31
C SER A 12 6.12 9.26 -14.95
N MET A 13 6.10 8.14 -14.25
CA MET A 13 5.16 7.09 -14.54
C MET A 13 3.84 7.45 -13.86
N LEU A 14 2.78 7.44 -14.63
CA LEU A 14 1.45 7.56 -14.11
C LEU A 14 0.86 6.17 -13.94
N TRP A 15 0.51 5.85 -12.72
CA TRP A 15 -0.31 4.70 -12.40
C TRP A 15 -1.76 5.14 -12.30
N LEU A 16 -2.63 4.48 -13.05
CA LEU A 16 -4.07 4.65 -13.00
C LEU A 16 -4.67 3.42 -12.34
N TRP A 17 -5.36 3.67 -11.23
CA TRP A 17 -6.09 2.68 -10.46
C TRP A 17 -7.57 2.89 -10.69
N MET A 18 -8.29 1.83 -11.05
CA MET A 18 -9.70 1.91 -11.37
C MET A 18 -10.46 0.90 -10.53
N GLN A 19 -11.48 1.38 -9.86
CA GLN A 19 -12.39 0.55 -9.09
C GLN A 19 -13.81 0.76 -9.59
N ARG A 20 -14.58 -0.32 -9.75
CA ARG A 20 -15.99 -0.20 -10.10
C ARG A 20 -16.72 0.61 -9.02
N GLU A 21 -17.49 1.60 -9.44
CA GLU A 21 -18.23 2.48 -8.54
C GLU A 21 -19.13 1.69 -7.58
N GLY A 22 -19.24 2.14 -6.35
CA GLY A 22 -20.00 1.48 -5.29
C GLY A 22 -19.40 0.16 -4.77
N THR A 23 -18.14 -0.15 -5.13
CA THR A 23 -17.44 -1.35 -4.64
C THR A 23 -16.03 -1.00 -4.17
N LEU A 24 -15.45 -1.85 -3.33
CA LEU A 24 -14.06 -1.79 -2.94
C LEU A 24 -13.34 -3.11 -3.27
N ALA A 25 -12.02 -3.13 -3.22
CA ALA A 25 -11.19 -4.29 -3.52
C ALA A 25 -11.44 -5.51 -2.60
N LEU A 26 -12.26 -5.36 -1.56
CA LEU A 26 -12.75 -6.48 -0.77
C LEU A 26 -13.77 -7.35 -1.51
N LYS A 27 -14.50 -6.78 -2.47
CA LYS A 27 -15.61 -7.45 -3.19
C LYS A 27 -15.41 -7.53 -4.70
N ALA A 28 -14.65 -6.61 -5.27
CA ALA A 28 -14.40 -6.56 -6.71
C ALA A 28 -12.93 -6.23 -6.98
N PRO A 29 -12.26 -6.89 -7.95
CA PRO A 29 -10.87 -6.62 -8.24
C PRO A 29 -10.67 -5.19 -8.71
N ILE A 30 -9.50 -4.63 -8.36
CA ILE A 30 -9.05 -3.34 -8.87
C ILE A 30 -8.34 -3.54 -10.23
N ASP A 31 -8.58 -2.66 -11.18
CA ASP A 31 -7.84 -2.63 -12.45
C ASP A 31 -6.72 -1.57 -12.37
N ILE A 32 -5.56 -1.90 -12.92
CA ILE A 32 -4.36 -1.08 -12.84
C ILE A 32 -3.80 -0.88 -14.23
N ARG A 33 -3.53 0.36 -14.59
CA ARG A 33 -2.85 0.71 -15.83
C ARG A 33 -1.71 1.67 -15.58
N MET A 34 -0.66 1.54 -16.37
CA MET A 34 0.51 2.40 -16.31
C MET A 34 0.69 3.15 -17.63
N ALA A 35 1.00 4.44 -17.53
CA ALA A 35 1.41 5.27 -18.67
C ALA A 35 2.74 5.94 -18.37
N ILE A 36 3.67 5.91 -19.34
CA ILE A 36 5.00 6.53 -19.26
C ILE A 36 4.98 7.81 -20.10
N GLY A 37 5.61 8.88 -19.60
CA GLY A 37 5.69 10.15 -20.31
C GLY A 37 4.37 10.92 -20.38
N PHE A 38 3.46 10.64 -19.48
CA PHE A 38 2.12 11.21 -19.43
C PHE A 38 2.15 12.65 -18.91
N ASN A 39 1.50 13.58 -19.61
CA ASN A 39 1.27 14.92 -19.10
C ASN A 39 0.02 14.90 -18.21
N PHE A 40 0.25 14.79 -16.90
CA PHE A 40 -0.80 14.63 -15.90
C PHE A 40 -1.86 15.74 -15.97
N GLU A 41 -1.45 16.99 -16.03
CA GLU A 41 -2.37 18.14 -16.01
C GLU A 41 -3.32 18.16 -17.20
N ARG A 42 -2.83 17.72 -18.35
CA ARG A 42 -3.61 17.74 -19.60
C ARG A 42 -4.41 16.46 -19.82
N GLU A 43 -3.85 15.30 -19.52
CA GLU A 43 -4.41 14.02 -19.95
C GLU A 43 -5.23 13.32 -18.85
N ALA A 44 -4.89 13.52 -17.56
CA ALA A 44 -5.61 12.92 -16.46
C ALA A 44 -7.12 13.25 -16.43
N PRO A 45 -7.54 14.52 -16.64
CA PRO A 45 -8.96 14.85 -16.68
C PRO A 45 -9.74 14.15 -17.80
N LYS A 46 -9.10 13.91 -18.96
CA LYS A 46 -9.73 13.22 -20.08
C LYS A 46 -9.93 11.74 -19.80
N LEU A 47 -8.90 11.11 -19.21
CA LEU A 47 -8.98 9.70 -18.83
C LEU A 47 -10.00 9.50 -17.68
N GLU A 48 -10.02 10.40 -16.71
CA GLU A 48 -11.02 10.38 -15.65
C GLU A 48 -12.44 10.45 -16.22
N GLN A 49 -12.68 11.35 -17.16
CA GLN A 49 -13.98 11.46 -17.81
C GLN A 49 -14.36 10.18 -18.57
N LEU A 50 -13.41 9.57 -19.28
CA LEU A 50 -13.63 8.32 -20.02
C LEU A 50 -14.08 7.19 -19.07
N TYR A 51 -13.35 6.99 -17.98
CA TYR A 51 -13.66 5.92 -17.03
C TYR A 51 -14.92 6.19 -16.21
N ARG A 52 -15.24 7.44 -15.93
CA ARG A 52 -16.51 7.79 -15.26
C ARG A 52 -17.73 7.41 -16.10
N VAL A 53 -17.66 7.59 -17.41
CA VAL A 53 -18.73 7.16 -18.33
C VAL A 53 -18.92 5.64 -18.26
N ASP A 54 -17.84 4.89 -18.04
CA ASP A 54 -17.87 3.44 -17.92
C ASP A 54 -18.23 2.93 -16.50
N GLY A 55 -18.56 3.82 -15.55
CA GLY A 55 -18.95 3.45 -14.18
C GLY A 55 -17.79 3.04 -13.28
N TYR A 56 -16.63 3.67 -13.46
CA TYR A 56 -15.44 3.46 -12.62
C TYR A 56 -15.08 4.73 -11.85
N SER A 57 -14.67 4.53 -10.59
CA SER A 57 -13.83 5.45 -9.83
C SER A 57 -12.39 5.33 -10.31
N ALA A 58 -11.67 6.44 -10.41
CA ALA A 58 -10.30 6.47 -10.91
C ALA A 58 -9.40 7.26 -9.95
N TYR A 59 -8.28 6.65 -9.56
CA TYR A 59 -7.24 7.27 -8.75
C TYR A 59 -5.92 7.27 -9.53
N TYR A 60 -5.25 8.41 -9.56
CA TYR A 60 -3.98 8.59 -10.24
C TYR A 60 -2.85 8.74 -9.23
N ARG A 61 -1.81 7.95 -9.42
CA ARG A 61 -0.57 8.08 -8.66
C ARG A 61 0.59 8.30 -9.61
N GLN A 62 1.37 9.34 -9.36
CA GLN A 62 2.71 9.42 -9.91
C GLN A 62 3.64 8.55 -9.06
N GLY A 63 4.26 7.57 -9.69
CA GLY A 63 5.25 6.70 -9.05
C GLY A 63 6.59 6.86 -9.75
N ASN A 64 7.64 6.90 -8.97
CA ASN A 64 9.02 6.97 -9.46
C ASN A 64 9.81 5.71 -9.07
N GLU A 65 9.13 4.75 -8.45
CA GLU A 65 9.74 3.60 -7.81
C GLU A 65 9.04 2.34 -8.32
N PHE A 66 9.80 1.45 -8.90
CA PHE A 66 9.40 0.07 -9.19
C PHE A 66 10.67 -0.76 -9.34
N ALA A 67 10.64 -2.02 -8.96
CA ALA A 67 11.74 -2.92 -9.15
C ALA A 67 11.49 -3.84 -10.36
N ASP A 68 12.44 -3.82 -11.28
CA ASP A 68 12.65 -4.87 -12.26
C ASP A 68 14.17 -4.99 -12.50
N ALA A 69 14.59 -5.94 -13.33
CA ALA A 69 16.00 -6.13 -13.68
C ALA A 69 16.68 -4.87 -14.30
N ARG A 70 15.92 -3.83 -14.63
CA ARG A 70 16.34 -2.56 -15.22
C ARG A 70 15.99 -1.35 -14.36
N SER A 71 15.61 -1.55 -13.11
CA SER A 71 15.16 -0.49 -12.21
C SER A 71 16.18 0.62 -12.10
N VAL A 72 15.73 1.84 -12.18
CA VAL A 72 16.51 3.06 -12.13
C VAL A 72 16.11 3.83 -10.87
N ALA A 73 17.06 4.16 -10.02
CA ALA A 73 16.81 5.12 -8.96
C ALA A 73 16.59 6.51 -9.57
N THR A 74 15.40 7.05 -9.44
CA THR A 74 15.09 8.41 -9.88
C THR A 74 15.76 9.45 -8.98
N VAL A 75 15.89 10.68 -9.46
CA VAL A 75 16.39 11.79 -8.63
C VAL A 75 15.47 11.99 -7.41
N GLY A 76 14.16 11.94 -7.59
CA GLY A 76 13.21 12.06 -6.47
C GLY A 76 13.41 10.98 -5.41
N PHE A 77 13.63 9.73 -5.80
CA PHE A 77 13.96 8.66 -4.85
C PHE A 77 15.31 8.92 -4.13
N ALA A 78 16.30 9.42 -4.85
CA ALA A 78 17.61 9.72 -4.24
C ALA A 78 17.56 10.87 -3.23
N GLU A 79 16.58 11.77 -3.34
CA GLU A 79 16.34 12.89 -2.42
C GLU A 79 15.45 12.51 -1.22
N GLU A 80 14.81 11.34 -1.24
CA GLU A 80 14.05 10.83 -0.10
C GLU A 80 14.93 10.60 1.14
N THR A 81 14.30 10.58 2.30
CA THR A 81 14.99 10.25 3.56
C THR A 81 15.67 8.89 3.49
N LEU A 82 16.76 8.70 4.22
CA LEU A 82 17.46 7.41 4.24
C LEU A 82 16.54 6.28 4.71
N VAL A 83 15.69 6.54 5.71
CA VAL A 83 14.72 5.56 6.22
C VAL A 83 13.77 5.10 5.12
N ARG A 84 13.22 6.04 4.34
CA ARG A 84 12.33 5.68 3.24
C ARG A 84 13.06 4.91 2.14
N ARG A 85 14.26 5.35 1.78
CA ARG A 85 15.07 4.64 0.75
C ARG A 85 15.40 3.21 1.15
N VAL A 86 15.83 2.99 2.40
CA VAL A 86 16.12 1.65 2.91
C VAL A 86 14.85 0.80 2.93
N LYS A 87 13.75 1.34 3.43
CA LYS A 87 12.47 0.63 3.44
C LYS A 87 12.05 0.19 2.04
N VAL A 88 12.08 1.10 1.05
CA VAL A 88 11.69 0.78 -0.34
C VAL A 88 12.62 -0.27 -0.94
N ILE A 89 13.93 -0.14 -0.78
CA ILE A 89 14.89 -1.13 -1.30
C ILE A 89 14.59 -2.53 -0.72
N LEU A 90 14.43 -2.62 0.59
CA LEU A 90 14.17 -3.91 1.24
C LEU A 90 12.77 -4.46 0.93
N HIS A 91 11.77 -3.60 0.70
CA HIS A 91 10.46 -4.00 0.19
C HIS A 91 10.58 -4.64 -1.20
N GLU A 92 11.32 -4.01 -2.10
CA GLU A 92 11.53 -4.53 -3.45
C GLU A 92 12.39 -5.81 -3.47
N ASP A 93 13.38 -5.92 -2.57
CA ASP A 93 14.16 -7.15 -2.39
C ASP A 93 13.27 -8.32 -1.92
N LEU A 94 12.24 -8.06 -1.11
CA LEU A 94 11.26 -9.08 -0.72
C LEU A 94 10.46 -9.60 -1.92
N HIS A 95 10.12 -8.75 -2.88
CA HIS A 95 9.51 -9.20 -4.14
C HIS A 95 10.48 -9.99 -5.01
N GLY A 96 11.74 -9.55 -5.09
CA GLY A 96 12.76 -10.12 -5.96
C GLY A 96 13.41 -11.38 -5.37
N ASP A 97 14.20 -11.21 -4.32
CA ASP A 97 15.08 -12.25 -3.78
C ASP A 97 14.33 -13.26 -2.90
N VAL A 98 13.37 -12.79 -2.09
CA VAL A 98 12.52 -13.66 -1.27
C VAL A 98 11.45 -14.34 -2.13
N ASN A 99 10.82 -13.57 -2.99
CA ASN A 99 9.82 -13.98 -3.97
C ASN A 99 8.72 -14.88 -3.37
N PHE A 100 7.66 -14.26 -2.88
CA PHE A 100 6.52 -15.00 -2.33
C PHE A 100 5.69 -15.70 -3.42
N ALA A 101 5.80 -15.24 -4.68
CA ALA A 101 5.07 -15.76 -5.84
C ALA A 101 3.54 -15.80 -5.62
N LEU A 102 3.00 -14.81 -4.92
CA LEU A 102 1.59 -14.68 -4.59
C LEU A 102 0.85 -13.81 -5.63
N PRO A 103 -0.48 -13.86 -5.67
CA PRO A 103 -1.24 -12.85 -6.41
C PRO A 103 -0.86 -11.44 -5.93
N TRP A 104 -0.69 -10.51 -6.87
CA TRP A 104 -0.11 -9.19 -6.63
C TRP A 104 -0.70 -8.45 -5.42
N GLU A 105 -2.04 -8.36 -5.31
CA GLU A 105 -2.70 -7.65 -4.20
C GLU A 105 -2.40 -8.27 -2.82
N ILE A 106 -2.19 -9.56 -2.78
CA ILE A 106 -1.86 -10.30 -1.56
C ILE A 106 -0.39 -10.09 -1.22
N GLU A 107 0.47 -10.17 -2.21
CA GLU A 107 1.91 -10.02 -2.03
C GLU A 107 2.25 -8.62 -1.51
N GLU A 108 1.70 -7.58 -2.11
CA GLU A 108 1.89 -6.19 -1.66
C GLU A 108 1.45 -6.00 -0.20
N ALA A 109 0.28 -6.55 0.18
CA ALA A 109 -0.23 -6.44 1.53
C ALA A 109 0.63 -7.15 2.58
N ILE A 110 1.39 -8.18 2.17
CA ILE A 110 2.33 -8.92 3.02
C ILE A 110 3.69 -8.22 3.07
N VAL A 111 4.23 -7.84 1.91
CA VAL A 111 5.57 -7.28 1.77
C VAL A 111 5.67 -5.88 2.37
N THR A 112 4.60 -5.08 2.29
CA THR A 112 4.60 -3.70 2.80
C THR A 112 4.96 -3.58 4.30
N PRO A 113 4.33 -4.30 5.24
CA PRO A 113 4.76 -4.27 6.63
C PRO A 113 6.14 -4.91 6.84
N LEU A 114 6.47 -6.00 6.13
CA LEU A 114 7.77 -6.64 6.25
C LEU A 114 8.93 -5.71 5.86
N GLY A 115 8.77 -4.89 4.82
CA GLY A 115 9.74 -3.87 4.42
C GLY A 115 10.01 -2.83 5.52
N SER A 116 8.98 -2.46 6.30
CA SER A 116 9.14 -1.55 7.44
C SER A 116 9.93 -2.20 8.59
N PHE A 117 9.66 -3.46 8.91
CA PHE A 117 10.44 -4.21 9.89
C PHE A 117 11.86 -4.48 9.43
N ALA A 118 12.07 -4.82 8.15
CA ALA A 118 13.40 -5.01 7.57
C ALA A 118 14.25 -3.74 7.66
N ALA A 119 13.66 -2.56 7.44
CA ALA A 119 14.37 -1.28 7.63
C ALA A 119 14.78 -1.06 9.09
N ILE A 120 13.94 -1.40 10.06
CA ILE A 120 14.26 -1.35 11.50
C ILE A 120 15.43 -2.28 11.81
N GLU A 121 15.39 -3.53 11.32
CA GLU A 121 16.46 -4.50 11.50
C GLU A 121 17.80 -4.01 10.88
N TYR A 122 17.75 -3.42 9.70
CA TYR A 122 18.91 -2.82 9.04
C TYR A 122 19.55 -1.73 9.89
N PHE A 123 18.77 -0.76 10.41
CA PHE A 123 19.32 0.31 11.24
C PHE A 123 19.80 -0.20 12.61
N ARG A 124 19.18 -1.23 13.17
CA ARG A 124 19.69 -1.90 14.36
C ARG A 124 21.02 -2.59 14.12
N TYR A 125 21.16 -3.31 13.00
CA TYR A 125 22.39 -3.98 12.60
C TYR A 125 23.54 -2.99 12.34
N THR A 126 23.25 -1.88 11.66
CA THR A 126 24.25 -0.83 11.37
C THR A 126 24.51 0.10 12.55
N ARG A 127 23.78 -0.06 13.66
CA ARG A 127 23.87 0.78 14.87
C ARG A 127 23.60 2.26 14.58
N ASP A 128 22.74 2.57 13.63
CA ASP A 128 22.31 3.93 13.29
C ASP A 128 21.08 4.31 14.15
N GLU A 129 21.34 4.68 15.40
CA GLU A 129 20.30 4.98 16.41
C GLU A 129 19.33 6.08 15.95
N ARG A 130 19.82 7.08 15.23
CA ARG A 130 18.98 8.18 14.74
C ARG A 130 17.94 7.69 13.72
N ASN A 131 18.38 6.94 12.72
CA ASN A 131 17.50 6.41 11.69
C ASN A 131 16.67 5.25 12.21
N LEU A 132 17.17 4.48 13.19
CA LEU A 132 16.41 3.46 13.91
C LEU A 132 15.18 4.08 14.61
N ALA A 133 15.39 5.14 15.40
CA ALA A 133 14.28 5.84 16.06
C ALA A 133 13.25 6.39 15.06
N THR A 134 13.74 6.94 13.94
CA THR A 134 12.87 7.43 12.86
C THR A 134 12.07 6.29 12.19
N ALA A 135 12.69 5.14 11.94
CA ALA A 135 12.04 3.97 11.34
C ALA A 135 10.96 3.39 12.27
N ILE A 136 11.23 3.31 13.57
CA ILE A 136 10.26 2.88 14.59
C ILE A 136 9.06 3.85 14.63
N GLY A 137 9.30 5.15 14.61
CA GLY A 137 8.24 6.16 14.56
C GLY A 137 7.38 6.04 13.28
N ALA A 138 8.03 5.85 12.13
CA ALA A 138 7.34 5.65 10.86
C ALA A 138 6.46 4.38 10.86
N LEU A 139 6.95 3.27 11.42
CA LEU A 139 6.16 2.04 11.58
C LEU A 139 4.92 2.29 12.46
N ALA A 140 5.06 3.02 13.57
CA ALA A 140 3.94 3.34 14.45
C ALA A 140 2.86 4.17 13.73
N ASP A 141 3.27 5.13 12.92
CA ASP A 141 2.37 5.94 12.09
C ASP A 141 1.67 5.10 11.02
N GLU A 142 2.37 4.19 10.37
CA GLU A 142 1.80 3.26 9.37
C GLU A 142 0.81 2.28 10.00
N ARG A 143 1.10 1.74 11.17
CA ARG A 143 0.15 0.90 11.93
C ARG A 143 -1.13 1.66 12.27
N LYS A 144 -1.01 2.90 12.71
CA LYS A 144 -2.17 3.75 12.99
C LYS A 144 -2.99 4.00 11.72
N LEU A 145 -2.32 4.35 10.62
CA LEU A 145 -2.95 4.56 9.32
C LEU A 145 -3.68 3.29 8.84
N ALA A 146 -3.06 2.12 8.95
CA ALA A 146 -3.66 0.86 8.55
C ALA A 146 -4.93 0.54 9.35
N ARG A 147 -4.92 0.74 10.68
CA ARG A 147 -6.11 0.57 11.51
C ARG A 147 -7.23 1.53 11.13
N GLU A 148 -6.91 2.80 10.90
CA GLU A 148 -7.90 3.81 10.48
C GLU A 148 -8.48 3.49 9.10
N LEU A 149 -7.63 3.07 8.14
CA LEU A 149 -8.10 2.63 6.82
C LEU A 149 -9.06 1.44 6.93
N MET A 150 -8.70 0.40 7.67
CA MET A 150 -9.55 -0.79 7.79
C MET A 150 -10.89 -0.47 8.46
N ALA A 151 -10.91 0.42 9.45
CA ALA A 151 -12.15 0.88 10.07
C ALA A 151 -13.01 1.70 9.10
N LEU A 152 -12.40 2.64 8.36
CA LEU A 152 -13.10 3.41 7.33
C LEU A 152 -13.67 2.52 6.23
N VAL A 153 -12.89 1.53 5.76
CA VAL A 153 -13.32 0.57 4.74
C VAL A 153 -14.53 -0.23 5.22
N GLY A 154 -14.54 -0.67 6.48
CA GLY A 154 -15.69 -1.38 7.06
C GLY A 154 -16.97 -0.53 7.07
N GLU A 155 -16.88 0.77 7.33
CA GLU A 155 -18.03 1.69 7.26
C GLU A 155 -18.42 2.00 5.80
N ALA A 156 -17.42 2.20 4.92
CA ALA A 156 -17.66 2.46 3.50
C ALA A 156 -18.39 1.30 2.82
N GLU A 157 -18.04 0.05 3.11
CA GLU A 157 -18.73 -1.14 2.61
C GLU A 157 -20.21 -1.18 3.01
N LYS A 158 -20.55 -0.79 4.24
CA LYS A 158 -21.94 -0.69 4.70
C LYS A 158 -22.70 0.38 3.93
N ILE A 159 -22.08 1.55 3.73
CA ILE A 159 -22.68 2.67 3.02
C ILE A 159 -22.93 2.30 1.54
N PHE A 160 -21.94 1.73 0.85
CA PHE A 160 -22.08 1.31 -0.54
C PHE A 160 -23.12 0.19 -0.72
N ALA A 161 -23.33 -0.65 0.28
CA ALA A 161 -24.37 -1.68 0.25
C ALA A 161 -25.79 -1.14 0.46
N ALA A 162 -25.95 0.00 1.12
CA ALA A 162 -27.23 0.53 1.54
C ALA A 162 -27.77 1.67 0.66
N GLU A 163 -26.91 2.32 -0.15
CA GLU A 163 -27.25 3.60 -0.78
C GLU A 163 -26.94 3.68 -2.28
N GLN A 164 -27.54 4.68 -2.93
CA GLN A 164 -27.17 5.04 -4.31
C GLN A 164 -25.75 5.63 -4.34
N ILE A 165 -25.00 5.32 -5.39
CA ILE A 165 -23.55 5.57 -5.52
C ILE A 165 -23.16 7.02 -5.22
N SER A 166 -23.87 8.02 -5.77
CA SER A 166 -23.50 9.44 -5.59
C SER A 166 -23.61 9.90 -4.14
N GLY A 167 -24.68 9.51 -3.45
CA GLY A 167 -24.87 9.80 -2.03
C GLY A 167 -23.90 9.04 -1.14
N ALA A 168 -23.62 7.78 -1.50
CA ALA A 168 -22.69 6.94 -0.79
C ALA A 168 -21.27 7.51 -0.78
N LYS A 169 -20.75 7.97 -1.94
CA LYS A 169 -19.41 8.59 -2.04
C LYS A 169 -19.27 9.79 -1.11
N GLN A 170 -20.24 10.70 -1.10
CA GLN A 170 -20.20 11.86 -0.23
C GLN A 170 -20.21 11.48 1.25
N LYS A 171 -21.00 10.47 1.63
CA LYS A 171 -21.03 9.98 3.02
C LYS A 171 -19.68 9.38 3.42
N VAL A 172 -19.05 8.59 2.57
CA VAL A 172 -17.70 8.06 2.83
C VAL A 172 -16.68 9.18 3.00
N LEU A 173 -16.71 10.21 2.14
CA LEU A 173 -15.83 11.38 2.30
C LEU A 173 -16.08 12.13 3.60
N ASN A 174 -17.34 12.24 4.04
CA ASN A 174 -17.71 12.89 5.29
C ASN A 174 -17.24 12.10 6.53
N LEU A 175 -16.89 10.83 6.41
CA LEU A 175 -16.29 10.04 7.49
C LEU A 175 -14.79 10.29 7.68
N LEU A 176 -14.08 10.81 6.67
CA LEU A 176 -12.62 11.00 6.72
C LEU A 176 -12.13 11.75 7.96
N PRO A 177 -12.81 12.82 8.47
CA PRO A 177 -12.40 13.50 9.69
C PRO A 177 -12.35 12.63 10.95
N SER A 178 -13.10 11.51 10.98
CA SER A 178 -13.06 10.53 12.07
C SER A 178 -11.80 9.64 12.03
N PHE A 179 -11.02 9.70 10.95
CA PHE A 179 -9.83 8.91 10.69
C PHE A 179 -8.63 9.81 10.33
N PRO A 180 -8.12 10.61 11.27
CA PRO A 180 -7.25 11.75 10.97
C PRO A 180 -5.89 11.39 10.37
N SER A 181 -5.33 10.21 10.64
CA SER A 181 -4.09 9.76 10.01
C SER A 181 -4.33 9.38 8.56
N TYR A 182 -5.42 8.66 8.30
CA TYR A 182 -5.79 8.29 6.94
C TYR A 182 -6.27 9.52 6.15
N GLN A 183 -7.05 10.41 6.75
CA GLN A 183 -7.49 11.66 6.11
C GLN A 183 -6.30 12.46 5.55
N ARG A 184 -5.27 12.69 6.35
CA ARG A 184 -4.06 13.42 5.90
C ARG A 184 -3.38 12.73 4.71
N GLN A 185 -3.31 11.40 4.70
CA GLN A 185 -2.76 10.67 3.56
C GLN A 185 -3.66 10.78 2.33
N PHE A 186 -4.96 10.58 2.49
CA PHE A 186 -5.95 10.68 1.43
C PHE A 186 -5.88 12.06 0.75
N GLU A 187 -5.99 13.14 1.52
CA GLU A 187 -5.96 14.52 1.00
C GLU A 187 -4.63 14.86 0.31
N ARG A 188 -3.50 14.44 0.89
CA ARG A 188 -2.19 14.64 0.28
C ARG A 188 -2.06 13.96 -1.07
N GLN A 189 -2.57 12.73 -1.19
CA GLN A 189 -2.42 11.91 -2.37
C GLN A 189 -3.48 12.20 -3.45
N THR A 190 -4.63 12.77 -3.07
CA THR A 190 -5.69 13.17 -4.00
C THR A 190 -5.76 14.68 -4.27
N ARG A 191 -4.80 15.46 -3.78
CA ARG A 191 -4.82 16.95 -3.84
C ARG A 191 -5.02 17.52 -5.24
N ASN A 192 -4.61 16.81 -6.29
CA ASN A 192 -4.72 17.21 -7.68
C ASN A 192 -5.84 16.47 -8.42
N GLN A 193 -6.76 15.84 -7.70
CA GLN A 193 -7.85 15.03 -8.22
C GLN A 193 -9.16 15.40 -7.53
N ASN A 194 -10.27 15.07 -8.17
CA ASN A 194 -11.56 15.18 -7.51
C ASN A 194 -11.72 13.98 -6.54
N ALA A 195 -11.78 14.25 -5.26
CA ALA A 195 -11.90 13.23 -4.22
C ALA A 195 -13.12 12.32 -4.42
N ALA A 196 -14.26 12.88 -4.85
CA ALA A 196 -15.48 12.09 -5.06
C ALA A 196 -15.39 11.13 -6.26
N THR A 197 -14.53 11.42 -7.23
CA THR A 197 -14.31 10.53 -8.38
C THR A 197 -13.20 9.50 -8.10
N ALA A 198 -12.42 9.70 -7.06
CA ALA A 198 -11.26 8.86 -6.74
C ALA A 198 -11.49 7.94 -5.53
N VAL A 199 -12.55 8.13 -4.74
CA VAL A 199 -12.64 7.56 -3.39
C VAL A 199 -12.58 6.03 -3.37
N GLU A 200 -13.33 5.33 -4.21
CA GLU A 200 -13.31 3.87 -4.25
C GLU A 200 -11.96 3.34 -4.74
N ALA A 201 -11.44 3.93 -5.83
CA ALA A 201 -10.16 3.53 -6.39
C ALA A 201 -9.01 3.81 -5.43
N LYS A 202 -9.05 4.94 -4.69
CA LYS A 202 -8.06 5.28 -3.69
C LYS A 202 -8.11 4.37 -2.47
N LEU A 203 -9.29 4.07 -1.95
CA LEU A 203 -9.45 3.12 -0.85
C LEU A 203 -8.99 1.72 -1.27
N SER A 204 -9.35 1.28 -2.47
CA SER A 204 -8.94 -0.02 -3.01
C SER A 204 -7.44 -0.11 -3.27
N HIS A 205 -6.82 0.97 -3.77
CA HIS A 205 -5.38 1.07 -3.87
C HIS A 205 -4.70 0.87 -2.50
N ASP A 206 -5.18 1.58 -1.48
CA ASP A 206 -4.56 1.51 -0.16
C ASP A 206 -4.79 0.15 0.52
N LEU A 207 -5.91 -0.51 0.24
CA LEU A 207 -6.15 -1.88 0.69
C LEU A 207 -5.11 -2.86 0.15
N ALA A 208 -4.64 -2.69 -1.09
CA ALA A 208 -3.59 -3.54 -1.64
C ALA A 208 -2.29 -3.51 -0.83
N TYR A 209 -2.01 -2.40 -0.12
CA TYR A 209 -0.79 -2.24 0.68
C TYR A 209 -1.01 -2.43 2.19
N TYR A 210 -2.21 -2.13 2.71
CA TYR A 210 -2.43 -2.01 4.16
C TYR A 210 -3.41 -3.04 4.73
N ARG A 211 -4.02 -3.90 3.91
CA ARG A 211 -5.06 -4.85 4.35
C ARG A 211 -4.63 -5.72 5.52
N TYR A 212 -3.40 -6.22 5.50
CA TYR A 212 -2.86 -7.11 6.53
C TYR A 212 -1.79 -6.45 7.40
N PHE A 213 -1.58 -5.14 7.24
CA PHE A 213 -0.45 -4.44 7.84
C PHE A 213 -0.39 -4.65 9.36
N GLU A 214 -1.49 -4.38 10.05
CA GLU A 214 -1.52 -4.50 11.52
C GLU A 214 -1.34 -5.94 11.99
N GLN A 215 -2.02 -6.89 11.36
CA GLN A 215 -1.93 -8.31 11.74
C GLN A 215 -0.51 -8.85 11.52
N ILE A 216 0.15 -8.50 10.42
CA ILE A 216 1.54 -8.92 10.17
C ILE A 216 2.50 -8.19 11.11
N ALA A 217 2.25 -6.92 11.42
CA ALA A 217 3.02 -6.21 12.43
C ALA A 217 2.93 -6.87 13.81
N GLU A 218 1.73 -7.28 14.23
CA GLU A 218 1.54 -8.03 15.48
C GLU A 218 2.25 -9.40 15.47
N LEU A 219 2.31 -10.07 14.32
CA LEU A 219 3.08 -11.30 14.17
C LEU A 219 4.59 -11.03 14.27
N ALA A 220 5.08 -9.96 13.61
CA ALA A 220 6.49 -9.59 13.66
C ALA A 220 6.95 -9.21 15.08
N ASP A 221 6.08 -8.57 15.86
CA ASP A 221 6.35 -8.26 17.28
C ASP A 221 6.50 -9.51 18.15
N LYS A 222 5.92 -10.66 17.74
CA LYS A 222 5.88 -11.92 18.52
C LYS A 222 6.76 -13.02 17.94
N ALA A 223 7.10 -12.93 16.66
CA ALA A 223 7.92 -13.93 15.99
C ALA A 223 9.32 -14.01 16.60
N PRO A 224 9.98 -15.18 16.61
CA PRO A 224 11.35 -15.33 17.08
C PRO A 224 12.34 -14.44 16.31
N SER A 225 12.10 -14.20 15.04
CA SER A 225 12.81 -13.25 14.18
C SER A 225 12.00 -12.93 12.94
N LEU A 226 12.36 -11.83 12.23
CA LEU A 226 11.75 -11.49 10.96
C LEU A 226 11.94 -12.60 9.91
N GLY A 227 13.10 -13.26 9.89
CA GLY A 227 13.38 -14.37 8.98
C GLY A 227 12.47 -15.58 9.20
N VAL A 228 12.13 -15.91 10.47
CA VAL A 228 11.16 -16.95 10.79
C VAL A 228 9.76 -16.57 10.29
N LEU A 229 9.32 -15.35 10.54
CA LEU A 229 8.02 -14.87 10.04
C LEU A 229 7.94 -14.95 8.50
N ILE A 230 8.99 -14.48 7.80
CA ILE A 230 9.06 -14.56 6.34
C ILE A 230 8.95 -16.02 5.86
N SER A 231 9.71 -16.92 6.48
CA SER A 231 9.67 -18.36 6.17
C SER A 231 8.27 -18.96 6.37
N ASP A 232 7.59 -18.60 7.44
CA ASP A 232 6.24 -19.08 7.74
C ASP A 232 5.21 -18.50 6.74
N LEU A 233 5.31 -17.22 6.36
CA LEU A 233 4.44 -16.60 5.36
C LEU A 233 4.66 -17.20 3.95
N LYS A 234 5.86 -17.65 3.61
CA LYS A 234 6.15 -18.37 2.35
C LYS A 234 5.46 -19.74 2.23
N ARG A 235 4.79 -20.22 3.27
CA ARG A 235 3.95 -21.43 3.21
C ARG A 235 2.63 -21.20 2.45
N LEU A 236 2.28 -19.95 2.14
CA LEU A 236 1.13 -19.65 1.29
C LEU A 236 1.35 -20.21 -0.12
N PRO A 237 0.34 -20.86 -0.70
CA PRO A 237 0.45 -21.33 -2.09
C PRO A 237 0.40 -20.14 -3.08
N SER A 238 0.99 -20.29 -4.26
CA SER A 238 1.04 -19.23 -5.28
C SER A 238 -0.32 -18.73 -5.77
N ASN A 239 -1.37 -19.51 -5.56
CA ASN A 239 -2.77 -19.14 -5.84
C ASN A 239 -3.54 -18.80 -4.55
N ALA A 240 -2.85 -18.34 -3.51
CA ALA A 240 -3.48 -18.01 -2.24
C ALA A 240 -4.64 -17.03 -2.42
N THR A 241 -5.67 -17.25 -1.64
CA THR A 241 -6.81 -16.34 -1.51
C THR A 241 -6.69 -15.53 -0.21
N HIS A 242 -7.41 -14.42 -0.12
CA HIS A 242 -7.49 -13.66 1.13
C HIS A 242 -7.89 -14.53 2.34
N ALA A 243 -8.82 -15.48 2.17
CA ALA A 243 -9.21 -16.40 3.23
C ALA A 243 -8.06 -17.31 3.67
N ALA A 244 -7.20 -17.74 2.75
CA ALA A 244 -6.01 -18.54 3.09
C ALA A 244 -4.98 -17.72 3.87
N VAL A 245 -4.77 -16.45 3.51
CA VAL A 245 -3.89 -15.52 4.24
C VAL A 245 -4.41 -15.29 5.66
N GLU A 246 -5.69 -14.96 5.81
CA GLU A 246 -6.32 -14.73 7.11
C GLU A 246 -6.26 -15.96 8.00
N LYS A 247 -6.43 -17.16 7.41
CA LYS A 247 -6.25 -18.42 8.15
C LYS A 247 -4.82 -18.57 8.65
N LEU A 248 -3.83 -18.40 7.75
CA LEU A 248 -2.42 -18.52 8.13
C LEU A 248 -2.02 -17.51 9.22
N ILE A 249 -2.45 -16.25 9.09
CA ILE A 249 -2.20 -15.22 10.12
C ILE A 249 -2.75 -15.64 11.47
N ARG A 250 -3.99 -16.18 11.55
CA ARG A 250 -4.56 -16.68 12.80
C ARG A 250 -3.78 -17.86 13.36
N ASP A 251 -3.38 -18.80 12.51
CA ASP A 251 -2.60 -19.97 12.93
C ASP A 251 -1.24 -19.54 13.50
N LEU A 252 -0.54 -18.62 12.86
CA LEU A 252 0.74 -18.07 13.32
C LEU A 252 0.57 -17.25 14.61
N ALA A 253 -0.51 -16.47 14.75
CA ALA A 253 -0.78 -15.72 15.97
C ALA A 253 -0.97 -16.67 17.18
N ALA A 254 -1.64 -17.80 16.98
CA ALA A 254 -1.77 -18.84 18.01
C ALA A 254 -0.43 -19.51 18.32
N GLN A 255 0.37 -19.84 17.29
CA GLN A 255 1.70 -20.44 17.42
C GLN A 255 2.65 -19.54 18.21
N TYR A 256 2.78 -18.26 17.83
CA TYR A 256 3.69 -17.32 18.49
C TYR A 256 3.18 -16.87 19.87
N GLY A 257 1.85 -16.83 20.07
CA GLY A 257 1.26 -16.51 21.38
C GLY A 257 1.39 -17.64 22.42
N GLY A 258 1.56 -18.88 21.99
CA GLY A 258 1.72 -20.05 22.86
C GLY A 258 3.17 -20.32 23.29
N ALA A 259 4.16 -19.76 22.61
CA ALA A 259 5.58 -20.01 22.87
C ALA A 259 6.15 -19.22 24.08
N GLY A 260 5.34 -18.38 24.72
CA GLY A 260 5.72 -17.52 25.84
C GLY A 260 5.21 -17.98 27.22
N LYS A 261 4.85 -19.26 27.36
CA LYS A 261 4.46 -19.83 28.67
C LYS A 261 5.44 -20.85 29.14
#